data_8ed6b93bfddd4c4fb750ead204308ac8
#
_entry.id   8ed6b93bfddd4c4fb750ead204308ac8
#
_cell.length_a   1.000
_cell.length_b   1.000
_cell.length_c   1.000
_cell.angle_alpha   90.00
_cell.angle_beta   90.00
_cell.angle_gamma   90.00
#
_symmetry.space_group_name_H-M   'P 1'
#
loop_
_entity.id
_entity.type
_entity.pdbx_description
1 polymer ?
#
loop_
_entity_poly.entity_id
_entity_poly.type
_entity_poly.pdbx_seq_one_letter_code
_entity_poly.pdbx_strand_id
1 'polypeptide(L)'
;MSYRTPAIAAAFVVCAASAAVVFAQQPTDGSALTRSRYLPEYTASGELMLPKNFHEWIYVGSPLTPNALNGGQANFPEYHNVYIEPGSYEIYQKTHAFPEGTIMFKELQLVQPAQNPDGSRTEPSGRGYFPGGFNGADVTVKDSQRFAASGGWGFFNFHHSEPKAATATVKPKEECAFCHIASAKKDQVWTQFYRLLDY
;
A
#
# COMPACT_ATOMS: atom_id res chain seq x y z
N MET A 1 75.97 -39.83 4.21
CA MET A 1 75.15 -39.37 3.11
C MET A 1 73.84 -38.79 3.68
N SER A 2 73.74 -37.50 3.71
CA SER A 2 72.62 -36.77 4.36
C SER A 2 71.79 -36.17 3.29
N TYR A 3 70.54 -36.63 3.14
CA TYR A 3 69.58 -36.08 2.20
C TYR A 3 68.78 -34.96 2.90
N ARG A 4 68.90 -33.75 2.39
CA ARG A 4 68.05 -32.58 2.77
C ARG A 4 66.85 -32.53 1.85
N THR A 5 65.64 -32.61 2.41
CA THR A 5 64.41 -32.37 1.74
C THR A 5 64.08 -30.87 1.74
N PRO A 6 63.67 -30.29 0.60
CA PRO A 6 63.22 -28.89 0.57
C PRO A 6 61.78 -28.77 1.04
N ALA A 7 61.52 -27.78 1.91
CA ALA A 7 60.14 -27.38 2.32
C ALA A 7 59.51 -26.52 1.24
N ILE A 8 58.39 -26.98 0.77
CA ILE A 8 57.51 -26.20 -0.16
C ILE A 8 56.60 -25.31 0.69
N ALA A 9 56.80 -24.00 0.61
CA ALA A 9 55.92 -23.01 1.20
C ALA A 9 54.73 -22.80 0.27
N ALA A 10 53.56 -23.22 0.70
CA ALA A 10 52.28 -22.92 0.02
C ALA A 10 51.80 -21.51 0.41
N ALA A 11 51.83 -20.59 -0.54
CA ALA A 11 51.24 -19.27 -0.37
C ALA A 11 49.73 -19.35 -0.58
N PHE A 12 48.94 -19.14 0.47
CA PHE A 12 47.51 -18.96 0.36
C PHE A 12 47.19 -17.53 -0.10
N VAL A 13 46.70 -17.38 -1.34
CA VAL A 13 46.14 -16.13 -1.82
C VAL A 13 44.70 -16.05 -1.32
N VAL A 14 44.46 -15.19 -0.34
CA VAL A 14 43.08 -14.86 0.11
C VAL A 14 42.53 -13.85 -0.85
N CYS A 15 41.66 -14.28 -1.77
CA CYS A 15 40.83 -13.40 -2.56
C CYS A 15 39.69 -12.82 -1.68
N ALA A 16 39.88 -11.59 -1.21
CA ALA A 16 38.79 -10.83 -0.62
C ALA A 16 37.80 -10.41 -1.73
N ALA A 17 36.68 -11.10 -1.82
CA ALA A 17 35.57 -10.67 -2.67
C ALA A 17 34.88 -9.49 -2.00
N SER A 18 35.18 -8.28 -2.46
CA SER A 18 34.45 -7.08 -2.09
C SER A 18 33.07 -7.12 -2.76
N ALA A 19 32.03 -7.45 -2.00
CA ALA A 19 30.68 -7.28 -2.44
C ALA A 19 30.39 -5.78 -2.55
N ALA A 20 30.38 -5.25 -3.77
CA ALA A 20 29.91 -3.91 -4.02
C ALA A 20 28.39 -3.89 -3.81
N VAL A 21 27.93 -3.27 -2.73
CA VAL A 21 26.52 -2.94 -2.54
C VAL A 21 26.19 -1.85 -3.55
N VAL A 22 25.56 -2.26 -4.65
CA VAL A 22 25.01 -1.32 -5.62
C VAL A 22 23.77 -0.72 -4.96
N PHE A 23 23.91 0.45 -4.36
CA PHE A 23 22.77 1.30 -4.07
C PHE A 23 22.19 1.70 -5.42
N ALA A 24 21.00 1.21 -5.72
CA ALA A 24 20.23 1.71 -6.86
C ALA A 24 20.05 3.21 -6.63
N GLN A 25 20.81 4.02 -7.36
CA GLN A 25 20.62 5.48 -7.37
C GLN A 25 19.22 5.75 -7.90
N GLN A 26 18.38 6.33 -7.05
CA GLN A 26 17.13 6.93 -7.53
C GLN A 26 17.51 7.99 -8.57
N PRO A 27 16.75 8.10 -9.68
CA PRO A 27 17.02 9.13 -10.67
C PRO A 27 17.00 10.50 -9.96
N THR A 28 18.13 11.13 -9.88
CA THR A 28 18.26 12.53 -9.44
C THR A 28 17.89 13.43 -10.63
N ASP A 29 16.62 13.42 -10.99
CA ASP A 29 16.06 14.60 -11.64
C ASP A 29 15.99 15.66 -10.56
N GLY A 30 16.76 16.73 -10.71
CA GLY A 30 17.01 17.75 -9.70
C GLY A 30 15.83 18.67 -9.37
N SER A 31 14.61 18.21 -9.60
CA SER A 31 13.38 18.83 -9.17
C SER A 31 13.05 18.33 -7.76
N ALA A 32 13.34 19.12 -6.74
CA ALA A 32 12.87 18.86 -5.39
C ALA A 32 11.35 18.63 -5.40
N LEU A 33 10.87 17.67 -4.61
CA LEU A 33 9.43 17.47 -4.44
C LEU A 33 8.82 18.73 -3.84
N THR A 34 7.69 19.16 -4.37
CA THR A 34 6.93 20.30 -3.84
C THR A 34 6.02 19.88 -2.69
N ARG A 35 5.76 18.58 -2.56
CA ARG A 35 4.91 17.97 -1.52
C ARG A 35 5.74 17.20 -0.52
N SER A 36 5.30 17.21 0.74
CA SER A 36 5.91 16.41 1.80
C SER A 36 5.78 14.91 1.50
N ARG A 37 6.82 14.14 1.86
CA ARG A 37 6.79 12.67 1.87
C ARG A 37 6.43 12.19 3.28
N TYR A 38 5.40 11.37 3.37
CA TYR A 38 5.07 10.60 4.57
C TYR A 38 5.50 9.16 4.31
N LEU A 39 6.50 8.68 5.03
CA LEU A 39 6.99 7.31 4.90
C LEU A 39 6.29 6.38 5.90
N PRO A 40 6.18 5.08 5.61
CA PRO A 40 5.61 4.13 6.54
C PRO A 40 6.45 4.02 7.81
N GLU A 41 5.80 4.12 8.96
CA GLU A 41 6.42 3.97 10.26
C GLU A 41 6.06 2.61 10.85
N TYR A 42 7.05 1.93 11.44
CA TYR A 42 6.88 0.60 12.02
C TYR A 42 7.31 0.57 13.48
N THR A 43 6.64 -0.26 14.26
CA THR A 43 7.06 -0.59 15.63
C THR A 43 8.35 -1.42 15.61
N ALA A 44 8.99 -1.58 16.77
CA ALA A 44 10.15 -2.46 16.92
C ALA A 44 9.80 -3.94 16.60
N SER A 45 8.54 -4.35 16.77
CA SER A 45 8.03 -5.68 16.37
C SER A 45 7.70 -5.80 14.89
N GLY A 46 7.79 -4.70 14.13
CA GLY A 46 7.58 -4.70 12.68
C GLY A 46 6.13 -4.49 12.24
N GLU A 47 5.23 -4.12 13.14
CA GLU A 47 3.85 -3.76 12.81
C GLU A 47 3.81 -2.34 12.22
N LEU A 48 2.98 -2.12 11.20
CA LEU A 48 2.76 -0.78 10.65
C LEU A 48 1.99 0.08 11.67
N MET A 49 2.49 1.26 11.94
CA MET A 49 1.76 2.26 12.71
C MET A 49 0.67 2.89 11.83
N LEU A 50 -0.49 3.20 12.44
CA LEU A 50 -1.58 3.86 11.71
C LEU A 50 -1.08 5.21 11.15
N PRO A 51 -1.12 5.41 9.83
CA PRO A 51 -0.69 6.67 9.23
C PRO A 51 -1.48 7.85 9.77
N LYS A 52 -0.76 8.90 10.16
CA LYS A 52 -1.35 10.16 10.63
C LYS A 52 -1.55 11.11 9.46
N ASN A 53 -2.41 12.10 9.64
CA ASN A 53 -2.63 13.19 8.69
C ASN A 53 -3.12 12.73 7.29
N PHE A 54 -3.67 11.53 7.15
CA PHE A 54 -4.16 11.05 5.85
C PHE A 54 -5.27 11.95 5.27
N HIS A 55 -5.94 12.75 6.07
CA HIS A 55 -6.90 13.75 5.61
C HIS A 55 -6.27 14.88 4.77
N GLU A 56 -4.94 15.05 4.85
CA GLU A 56 -4.16 15.99 4.03
C GLU A 56 -3.67 15.37 2.72
N TRP A 57 -3.92 14.06 2.53
CA TRP A 57 -3.42 13.32 1.39
C TRP A 57 -4.30 13.50 0.15
N ILE A 58 -3.81 13.02 -0.99
CA ILE A 58 -4.51 13.16 -2.25
C ILE A 58 -5.62 12.09 -2.33
N TYR A 59 -6.85 12.53 -2.31
CA TYR A 59 -8.00 11.66 -2.57
C TYR A 59 -8.01 11.20 -4.03
N VAL A 60 -8.09 9.90 -4.27
CA VAL A 60 -8.02 9.32 -5.63
C VAL A 60 -9.31 8.68 -6.10
N GLY A 61 -10.18 8.25 -5.20
CA GLY A 61 -11.46 7.66 -5.57
C GLY A 61 -12.19 7.00 -4.41
N SER A 62 -13.49 6.69 -4.63
CA SER A 62 -14.36 6.05 -3.63
C SER A 62 -15.29 5.03 -4.28
N PRO A 63 -14.81 3.83 -4.67
CA PRO A 63 -15.71 2.75 -5.08
C PRO A 63 -16.70 2.40 -3.98
N LEU A 64 -17.90 1.97 -4.38
CA LEU A 64 -18.96 1.50 -3.49
C LEU A 64 -19.58 0.21 -4.03
N THR A 65 -19.64 -0.81 -3.20
CA THR A 65 -20.27 -2.11 -3.52
C THR A 65 -21.31 -2.47 -2.46
N PRO A 66 -22.50 -1.83 -2.48
CA PRO A 66 -23.47 -1.94 -1.39
C PRO A 66 -24.08 -3.34 -1.33
N ASN A 67 -24.46 -3.77 -0.13
CA ASN A 67 -25.06 -5.08 0.12
C ASN A 67 -26.25 -5.38 -0.79
N ALA A 68 -27.15 -4.42 -0.97
CA ALA A 68 -28.39 -4.63 -1.73
C ALA A 68 -28.16 -4.97 -3.21
N LEU A 69 -27.08 -4.51 -3.81
CA LEU A 69 -26.69 -4.85 -5.19
C LEU A 69 -25.86 -6.13 -5.29
N ASN A 70 -25.50 -6.74 -4.15
CA ASN A 70 -24.62 -7.90 -4.04
C ASN A 70 -25.30 -9.05 -3.27
N GLY A 71 -26.57 -9.32 -3.52
CA GLY A 71 -27.31 -10.41 -2.88
C GLY A 71 -27.48 -10.26 -1.36
N GLY A 72 -27.33 -9.06 -0.83
CA GLY A 72 -27.42 -8.79 0.61
C GLY A 72 -26.09 -8.93 1.37
N GLN A 73 -25.01 -9.38 0.73
CA GLN A 73 -23.71 -9.67 1.37
C GLN A 73 -22.53 -9.29 0.45
N ALA A 74 -22.22 -8.01 0.36
CA ALA A 74 -20.97 -7.57 -0.25
C ALA A 74 -19.78 -7.86 0.69
N ASN A 75 -18.63 -8.20 0.10
CA ASN A 75 -17.39 -8.37 0.89
C ASN A 75 -16.94 -7.07 1.57
N PHE A 76 -17.19 -5.94 0.91
CA PHE A 76 -16.87 -4.60 1.39
C PHE A 76 -18.02 -3.66 1.03
N PRO A 77 -19.07 -3.60 1.87
CA PRO A 77 -20.29 -2.84 1.55
C PRO A 77 -20.15 -1.33 1.76
N GLU A 78 -18.99 -0.86 2.21
CA GLU A 78 -18.70 0.51 2.56
C GLU A 78 -18.29 1.35 1.33
N TYR A 79 -18.28 2.66 1.48
CA TYR A 79 -17.47 3.54 0.64
C TYR A 79 -15.98 3.27 0.93
N HIS A 80 -15.19 3.13 -0.11
CA HIS A 80 -13.74 2.99 -0.04
C HIS A 80 -13.10 4.33 -0.39
N ASN A 81 -13.01 5.24 0.58
CA ASN A 81 -12.36 6.53 0.37
C ASN A 81 -10.85 6.33 0.35
N VAL A 82 -10.25 6.36 -0.83
CA VAL A 82 -8.83 6.05 -1.02
C VAL A 82 -8.02 7.32 -1.20
N TYR A 83 -6.93 7.38 -0.46
CA TYR A 83 -5.95 8.47 -0.47
C TYR A 83 -4.56 7.91 -0.77
N ILE A 84 -3.76 8.68 -1.52
CA ILE A 84 -2.35 8.39 -1.73
C ILE A 84 -1.48 9.46 -1.04
N GLU A 85 -0.36 9.02 -0.49
CA GLU A 85 0.65 9.91 0.13
C GLU A 85 1.11 10.97 -0.90
N PRO A 86 1.15 12.26 -0.52
CA PRO A 86 1.32 13.37 -1.47
C PRO A 86 2.61 13.35 -2.28
N GLY A 87 3.73 13.00 -1.65
CA GLY A 87 5.01 12.93 -2.36
C GLY A 87 5.08 11.74 -3.32
N SER A 88 4.48 10.61 -2.95
CA SER A 88 4.34 9.45 -3.84
C SER A 88 3.46 9.78 -5.04
N TYR A 89 2.38 10.53 -4.83
CA TYR A 89 1.54 11.01 -5.93
C TYR A 89 2.30 11.92 -6.89
N GLU A 90 3.11 12.86 -6.37
CA GLU A 90 3.91 13.75 -7.19
C GLU A 90 4.93 12.98 -8.06
N ILE A 91 5.57 11.95 -7.48
CA ILE A 91 6.48 11.07 -8.23
C ILE A 91 5.71 10.29 -9.28
N TYR A 92 4.55 9.71 -8.91
CA TYR A 92 3.71 8.96 -9.84
C TYR A 92 3.28 9.81 -11.04
N GLN A 93 2.90 11.08 -10.83
CA GLN A 93 2.54 11.99 -11.92
C GLN A 93 3.67 12.18 -12.95
N LYS A 94 4.93 12.17 -12.48
CA LYS A 94 6.11 12.36 -13.33
C LYS A 94 6.60 11.07 -14.01
N THR A 95 6.44 9.93 -13.34
CA THR A 95 7.10 8.67 -13.73
C THR A 95 6.13 7.56 -14.15
N HIS A 96 4.84 7.71 -13.84
CA HIS A 96 3.80 6.68 -13.96
C HIS A 96 4.14 5.38 -13.19
N ALA A 97 4.99 5.47 -12.17
CA ALA A 97 5.36 4.36 -11.29
C ALA A 97 5.23 4.76 -9.82
N PHE A 98 4.77 3.83 -8.99
CA PHE A 98 4.71 4.04 -7.55
C PHE A 98 6.11 3.87 -6.96
N PRO A 99 6.68 4.86 -6.27
CA PRO A 99 8.00 4.74 -5.64
C PRO A 99 7.93 3.83 -4.40
N GLU A 100 9.10 3.34 -3.98
CA GLU A 100 9.24 2.67 -2.68
C GLU A 100 8.80 3.60 -1.55
N GLY A 101 8.15 3.02 -0.53
CA GLY A 101 7.55 3.78 0.57
C GLY A 101 6.21 4.45 0.22
N THR A 102 5.62 4.19 -0.96
CA THR A 102 4.25 4.63 -1.25
C THR A 102 3.28 4.07 -0.23
N ILE A 103 2.44 4.94 0.32
CA ILE A 103 1.34 4.55 1.19
C ILE A 103 0.03 4.91 0.52
N MET A 104 -0.89 3.94 0.45
CA MET A 104 -2.29 4.20 0.14
C MET A 104 -3.15 3.89 1.36
N PHE A 105 -3.97 4.84 1.73
CA PHE A 105 -4.89 4.74 2.86
C PHE A 105 -6.30 4.60 2.34
N LYS A 106 -6.99 3.53 2.72
CA LYS A 106 -8.40 3.31 2.42
C LYS A 106 -9.21 3.48 3.70
N GLU A 107 -9.93 4.59 3.80
CA GLU A 107 -10.94 4.80 4.82
C GLU A 107 -12.22 4.09 4.41
N LEU A 108 -12.76 3.27 5.29
CA LEU A 108 -14.04 2.60 5.12
C LEU A 108 -15.14 3.40 5.81
N GLN A 109 -16.17 3.76 5.04
CA GLN A 109 -17.27 4.56 5.56
C GLN A 109 -18.59 3.87 5.23
N LEU A 110 -19.38 3.57 6.25
CA LEU A 110 -20.67 2.92 6.10
C LEU A 110 -21.60 3.72 5.17
N VAL A 111 -22.46 3.00 4.46
CA VAL A 111 -23.60 3.62 3.79
C VAL A 111 -24.68 3.94 4.83
N GLN A 112 -25.28 5.12 4.74
CA GLN A 112 -26.42 5.46 5.60
C GLN A 112 -27.57 4.45 5.43
N PRO A 113 -28.41 4.24 6.47
CA PRO A 113 -29.51 3.29 6.43
C PRO A 113 -30.41 3.48 5.20
N ALA A 114 -30.74 2.36 4.54
CA ALA A 114 -31.57 2.32 3.37
C ALA A 114 -33.01 2.78 3.66
N GLN A 115 -33.63 3.41 2.67
CA GLN A 115 -35.07 3.72 2.65
C GLN A 115 -35.79 2.94 1.54
N ASN A 116 -35.04 2.37 0.59
CA ASN A 116 -35.56 1.65 -0.56
C ASN A 116 -34.96 0.23 -0.65
N PRO A 117 -35.64 -0.71 -1.34
CA PRO A 117 -35.16 -2.10 -1.46
C PRO A 117 -33.79 -2.27 -2.12
N ASP A 118 -33.40 -1.33 -2.97
CA ASP A 118 -32.08 -1.32 -3.62
C ASP A 118 -30.96 -0.76 -2.72
N GLY A 119 -31.24 -0.48 -1.46
CA GLY A 119 -30.28 0.05 -0.50
C GLY A 119 -30.12 1.57 -0.55
N SER A 120 -30.79 2.25 -1.48
CA SER A 120 -30.73 3.71 -1.60
C SER A 120 -31.62 4.41 -0.60
N ARG A 121 -31.39 5.73 -0.46
CA ARG A 121 -32.24 6.66 0.29
C ARG A 121 -32.43 7.95 -0.48
N THR A 122 -33.41 8.75 -0.09
CA THR A 122 -33.72 10.02 -0.71
C THR A 122 -33.32 11.17 0.20
N GLU A 123 -32.50 12.05 -0.33
CA GLU A 123 -32.01 13.27 0.32
C GLU A 123 -32.37 14.49 -0.56
N PRO A 124 -32.22 15.73 -0.07
CA PRO A 124 -32.54 16.94 -0.88
C PRO A 124 -31.82 17.01 -2.22
N SER A 125 -30.62 16.39 -2.33
CA SER A 125 -29.85 16.30 -3.57
C SER A 125 -30.34 15.23 -4.54
N GLY A 126 -31.30 14.39 -4.12
CA GLY A 126 -31.83 13.29 -4.92
C GLY A 126 -31.69 11.92 -4.23
N ARG A 127 -32.14 10.89 -4.95
CA ARG A 127 -32.03 9.49 -4.50
C ARG A 127 -30.66 8.91 -4.82
N GLY A 128 -30.04 8.27 -3.83
CA GLY A 128 -28.73 7.66 -4.00
C GLY A 128 -28.22 6.97 -2.74
N TYR A 129 -26.93 6.70 -2.71
CA TYR A 129 -26.21 6.22 -1.54
C TYR A 129 -25.48 7.39 -0.90
N PHE A 130 -25.51 7.47 0.41
CA PHE A 130 -24.89 8.57 1.17
C PHE A 130 -23.96 8.01 2.24
N PRO A 131 -22.78 8.62 2.42
CA PRO A 131 -21.82 8.17 3.42
C PRO A 131 -22.37 8.38 4.84
N GLY A 132 -22.15 7.39 5.69
CA GLY A 132 -22.51 7.37 7.09
C GLY A 132 -21.30 7.45 8.00
N GLY A 133 -21.33 6.67 9.09
CA GLY A 133 -20.24 6.61 10.06
C GLY A 133 -18.98 5.94 9.52
N PHE A 134 -17.85 6.28 10.14
CA PHE A 134 -16.59 5.59 9.92
C PHE A 134 -16.71 4.10 10.32
N ASN A 135 -16.12 3.20 9.53
CA ASN A 135 -16.14 1.76 9.82
C ASN A 135 -14.76 1.11 9.91
N GLY A 136 -13.70 1.78 9.49
CA GLY A 136 -12.37 1.21 9.59
C GLY A 136 -11.37 1.76 8.58
N ALA A 137 -10.18 1.20 8.60
CA ALA A 137 -9.12 1.58 7.67
C ALA A 137 -8.30 0.36 7.23
N ASP A 138 -7.99 0.33 5.95
CA ASP A 138 -6.97 -0.53 5.38
C ASP A 138 -5.85 0.33 4.78
N VAL A 139 -4.63 -0.15 4.91
CA VAL A 139 -3.46 0.55 4.38
C VAL A 139 -2.65 -0.40 3.51
N THR A 140 -2.17 0.08 2.38
CA THR A 140 -1.18 -0.65 1.59
C THR A 140 0.12 0.14 1.51
N VAL A 141 1.24 -0.57 1.58
CA VAL A 141 2.59 0.01 1.57
C VAL A 141 3.42 -0.69 0.51
N LYS A 142 4.08 0.09 -0.36
CA LYS A 142 5.06 -0.44 -1.30
C LYS A 142 6.43 -0.54 -0.62
N ASP A 143 6.95 -1.77 -0.56
CA ASP A 143 8.31 -2.10 -0.16
C ASP A 143 8.69 -3.42 -0.83
N SER A 144 9.39 -3.30 -1.94
CA SER A 144 9.72 -4.43 -2.81
C SER A 144 10.65 -5.46 -2.14
N GLN A 145 11.41 -5.06 -1.12
CA GLN A 145 12.27 -5.95 -0.37
C GLN A 145 11.48 -6.66 0.73
N ARG A 146 10.77 -5.90 1.57
CA ARG A 146 10.03 -6.42 2.71
C ARG A 146 8.85 -7.30 2.29
N PHE A 147 8.17 -6.96 1.21
CA PHE A 147 6.98 -7.65 0.74
C PHE A 147 7.17 -8.38 -0.60
N ALA A 148 8.37 -8.88 -0.87
CA ALA A 148 8.68 -9.61 -2.10
C ALA A 148 7.73 -10.77 -2.37
N ALA A 149 7.32 -11.52 -1.33
CA ALA A 149 6.40 -12.65 -1.44
C ALA A 149 5.00 -12.26 -1.92
N SER A 150 4.57 -11.02 -1.71
CA SER A 150 3.29 -10.46 -2.15
C SER A 150 3.44 -9.44 -3.29
N GLY A 151 4.52 -9.55 -4.07
CA GLY A 151 4.76 -8.71 -5.25
C GLY A 151 5.17 -7.28 -4.93
N GLY A 152 5.76 -7.05 -3.76
CA GLY A 152 6.31 -5.75 -3.35
C GLY A 152 5.33 -4.85 -2.60
N TRP A 153 4.13 -5.34 -2.28
CA TRP A 153 3.14 -4.58 -1.51
C TRP A 153 2.73 -5.32 -0.23
N GLY A 154 2.72 -4.61 0.89
CA GLY A 154 2.17 -5.05 2.17
C GLY A 154 0.75 -4.52 2.35
N PHE A 155 -0.14 -5.35 2.90
CA PHE A 155 -1.55 -5.02 3.16
C PHE A 155 -1.82 -5.11 4.65
N PHE A 156 -2.45 -4.08 5.21
CA PHE A 156 -2.65 -3.93 6.65
C PHE A 156 -4.10 -3.54 6.94
N ASN A 157 -4.71 -4.19 7.91
CA ASN A 157 -6.08 -3.89 8.36
C ASN A 157 -6.03 -3.33 9.79
N PHE A 158 -6.54 -2.11 9.96
CA PHE A 158 -6.58 -1.40 11.24
C PHE A 158 -7.93 -1.53 11.95
N HIS A 159 -8.59 -2.65 11.76
CA HIS A 159 -9.92 -3.01 12.22
C HIS A 159 -11.05 -2.23 11.54
N HIS A 160 -12.22 -2.85 11.51
CA HIS A 160 -13.44 -2.29 10.94
C HIS A 160 -14.40 -1.92 12.10
N SER A 161 -13.91 -1.07 13.02
CA SER A 161 -14.69 -0.57 14.17
C SER A 161 -13.95 0.57 14.87
N GLU A 162 -14.65 1.28 15.73
CA GLU A 162 -14.04 2.26 16.64
C GLU A 162 -13.73 1.63 18.02
N PRO A 163 -12.61 1.96 18.69
CA PRO A 163 -11.50 2.74 18.12
C PRO A 163 -10.67 1.94 17.11
N LYS A 164 -10.00 2.65 16.20
CA LYS A 164 -9.02 2.04 15.29
C LYS A 164 -7.87 1.45 16.08
N ALA A 165 -7.30 0.34 15.58
CA ALA A 165 -6.03 -0.14 16.11
C ALA A 165 -4.93 0.89 15.84
N ALA A 166 -4.02 1.05 16.78
CA ALA A 166 -2.86 1.94 16.61
C ALA A 166 -1.79 1.35 15.69
N THR A 167 -1.76 0.02 15.59
CA THR A 167 -0.82 -0.75 14.76
C THR A 167 -1.52 -1.91 14.07
N ALA A 168 -0.94 -2.40 12.99
CA ALA A 168 -1.43 -3.58 12.28
C ALA A 168 -0.28 -4.46 11.79
N THR A 169 -0.45 -5.77 11.86
CA THR A 169 0.43 -6.74 11.21
C THR A 169 0.11 -6.85 9.71
N VAL A 170 1.12 -7.19 8.91
CA VAL A 170 0.89 -7.46 7.49
C VAL A 170 -0.02 -8.67 7.32
N LYS A 171 -1.00 -8.54 6.43
CA LYS A 171 -1.90 -9.64 6.07
C LYS A 171 -1.20 -10.66 5.17
N PRO A 172 -1.50 -11.96 5.33
CA PRO A 172 -1.04 -12.99 4.41
C PRO A 172 -1.44 -12.68 2.96
N LYS A 173 -0.60 -13.11 2.01
CA LYS A 173 -0.84 -12.92 0.58
C LYS A 173 -2.23 -13.42 0.14
N GLU A 174 -2.67 -14.53 0.71
CA GLU A 174 -3.91 -15.22 0.40
C GLU A 174 -5.17 -14.47 0.89
N GLU A 175 -5.01 -13.50 1.80
CA GLU A 175 -6.13 -12.69 2.28
C GLU A 175 -6.38 -11.45 1.42
N CYS A 176 -5.33 -10.72 1.04
CA CYS A 176 -5.47 -9.43 0.36
C CYS A 176 -4.76 -9.38 -0.99
N ALA A 177 -3.47 -9.70 -1.02
CA ALA A 177 -2.62 -9.48 -2.19
C ALA A 177 -3.10 -10.27 -3.42
N PHE A 178 -3.69 -11.47 -3.25
CA PHE A 178 -4.11 -12.33 -4.36
C PHE A 178 -5.10 -11.62 -5.30
N CYS A 179 -6.08 -10.89 -4.76
CA CYS A 179 -7.03 -10.13 -5.57
C CYS A 179 -6.36 -8.96 -6.28
N HIS A 180 -5.49 -8.24 -5.57
CA HIS A 180 -4.76 -7.11 -6.14
C HIS A 180 -3.82 -7.54 -7.26
N ILE A 181 -3.10 -8.65 -7.08
CA ILE A 181 -2.21 -9.23 -8.12
C ILE A 181 -3.01 -9.65 -9.35
N ALA A 182 -4.18 -10.27 -9.14
CA ALA A 182 -4.98 -10.85 -10.22
C ALA A 182 -5.74 -9.81 -11.05
N SER A 183 -6.15 -8.68 -10.45
CA SER A 183 -7.21 -7.85 -11.03
C SER A 183 -6.92 -6.35 -11.05
N ALA A 184 -5.94 -5.85 -10.27
CA ALA A 184 -5.57 -4.45 -10.30
C ALA A 184 -4.83 -4.10 -11.60
N LYS A 185 -5.17 -2.96 -12.22
CA LYS A 185 -4.66 -2.59 -13.55
C LYS A 185 -3.16 -2.28 -13.55
N LYS A 186 -2.63 -1.71 -12.48
CA LYS A 186 -1.23 -1.28 -12.44
C LYS A 186 -0.61 -1.53 -11.06
N ASP A 187 0.45 -2.34 -11.02
CA ASP A 187 1.29 -2.55 -9.82
C ASP A 187 0.45 -2.79 -8.55
N GLN A 188 -0.52 -3.70 -8.63
CA GLN A 188 -1.46 -4.07 -7.57
C GLN A 188 -2.35 -2.91 -7.05
N VAL A 189 -2.35 -1.76 -7.72
CA VAL A 189 -3.24 -0.63 -7.42
C VAL A 189 -4.39 -0.59 -8.42
N TRP A 190 -5.61 -0.42 -7.91
CA TRP A 190 -6.85 -0.36 -8.70
C TRP A 190 -6.98 0.95 -9.46
N THR A 191 -5.95 1.32 -10.23
CA THR A 191 -5.90 2.61 -10.95
C THR A 191 -7.08 2.78 -11.90
N GLN A 192 -7.66 1.68 -12.41
CA GLN A 192 -8.89 1.72 -13.24
C GLN A 192 -10.10 2.35 -12.54
N PHE A 193 -10.09 2.47 -11.21
CA PHE A 193 -11.14 3.11 -10.42
C PHE A 193 -10.70 4.47 -9.85
N TYR A 194 -9.45 4.86 -10.06
CA TYR A 194 -8.86 6.06 -9.47
C TYR A 194 -8.45 7.03 -10.57
N ARG A 195 -9.37 7.93 -10.95
CA ARG A 195 -9.18 8.84 -12.07
C ARG A 195 -7.84 9.59 -12.07
N LEU A 196 -7.34 9.97 -10.89
CA LEU A 196 -6.06 10.68 -10.78
C LEU A 196 -4.83 9.78 -11.02
N LEU A 197 -5.01 8.47 -11.11
CA LEU A 197 -3.95 7.48 -11.33
C LEU A 197 -4.12 6.69 -12.64
N ASP A 198 -5.23 6.90 -13.37
CA ASP A 198 -5.55 6.16 -14.59
C ASP A 198 -5.18 6.97 -15.84
N TYR A 199 -3.86 7.12 -16.10
CA TYR A 199 -3.32 7.78 -17.31
C TYR A 199 -1.93 7.22 -17.67
#